data_380fb44aef21a37b48c1f36584782292
#
_entry.id   380fb44aef21a37b48c1f36584782292
#
_cell.length_a   1.000
_cell.length_b   1.000
_cell.length_c   1.000
_cell.angle_alpha   90.00
_cell.angle_beta   90.00
_cell.angle_gamma   90.00
#
_symmetry.space_group_name_H-M   'P 1'
#
loop_
_entity.id
_entity.type
_entity.pdbx_description
1 polymer ?
#
loop_
_entity_poly.entity_id
_entity_poly.type
_entity_poly.pdbx_seq_one_letter_code
_entity_poly.pdbx_strand_id
1 'polypeptide(L)'
;MKMWIVLVFTVFGIGSLLLLGVGANPLDGWRSLFERSLGSPYGLSRVIERAAVFTITAVAFLLPFKAGIWNIGAEGQVMMGALAGYSIARLSGGFVGQASLLVMLVASFIGGALWALIPALIRLRMRDKEILTTLMLNYVAIHVLRHFVNIIWKDEGFTFPITKLLPKSAEFLAVARTEIHVGIALSVIALVVVLFLLRYLRLGFDLRTHGGSVKSARYAGVSIPTVILFVLLGAGGIAGLAGLQELSGGGIPRLTDSIGLGLGYMGIPVALLANADTKKVPLAAVFFAVLVVGSTGLKKLGVPAGFHEVMLGIVILTRLAFLKG
;
A
#
# COMPACT_ATOMS: atom_id res chain seq x y z
N MET A 1 8.55 -13.43 -21.38
CA MET A 1 9.72 -14.18 -20.92
C MET A 1 10.99 -13.31 -20.87
N LYS A 2 11.38 -12.66 -21.99
CA LYS A 2 12.60 -11.80 -22.06
C LYS A 2 12.69 -10.72 -20.95
N MET A 3 11.60 -10.01 -20.68
CA MET A 3 11.54 -8.96 -19.64
C MET A 3 11.90 -9.47 -18.24
N TRP A 4 11.32 -10.59 -17.82
CA TRP A 4 11.59 -11.15 -16.48
C TRP A 4 13.05 -11.59 -16.31
N ILE A 5 13.64 -12.15 -17.38
CA ILE A 5 15.06 -12.52 -17.40
C ILE A 5 15.93 -11.27 -17.21
N VAL A 6 15.70 -10.22 -18.00
CA VAL A 6 16.46 -8.96 -17.86
C VAL A 6 16.26 -8.34 -16.48
N LEU A 7 15.02 -8.34 -15.96
CA LEU A 7 14.74 -7.80 -14.63
C LEU A 7 15.53 -8.54 -13.55
N VAL A 8 15.55 -9.88 -13.59
CA VAL A 8 16.32 -10.68 -12.64
C VAL A 8 17.81 -10.35 -12.76
N PHE A 9 18.39 -10.35 -13.96
CA PHE A 9 19.81 -10.00 -14.16
C PHE A 9 20.13 -8.58 -13.71
N THR A 10 19.24 -7.60 -13.95
CA THR A 10 19.45 -6.22 -13.53
C THR A 10 19.40 -6.10 -12.00
N VAL A 11 18.43 -6.74 -11.36
CA VAL A 11 18.28 -6.76 -9.89
C VAL A 11 19.50 -7.38 -9.23
N PHE A 12 19.92 -8.57 -9.67
CA PHE A 12 21.09 -9.23 -9.10
C PHE A 12 22.40 -8.53 -9.45
N GLY A 13 22.56 -8.07 -10.69
CA GLY A 13 23.77 -7.37 -11.14
C GLY A 13 23.98 -6.04 -10.42
N ILE A 14 23.00 -5.14 -10.47
CA ILE A 14 23.13 -3.83 -9.82
C ILE A 14 23.10 -3.98 -8.30
N GLY A 15 22.29 -4.89 -7.75
CA GLY A 15 22.28 -5.17 -6.32
C GLY A 15 23.65 -5.68 -5.83
N SER A 16 24.34 -6.52 -6.60
CA SER A 16 25.70 -6.96 -6.29
C SER A 16 26.71 -5.82 -6.34
N LEU A 17 26.60 -4.93 -7.34
CA LEU A 17 27.45 -3.74 -7.42
C LEU A 17 27.23 -2.80 -6.24
N LEU A 18 26.00 -2.61 -5.80
CA LEU A 18 25.69 -1.81 -4.61
C LEU A 18 26.26 -2.44 -3.33
N LEU A 19 26.19 -3.76 -3.19
CA LEU A 19 26.77 -4.47 -2.04
C LEU A 19 28.30 -4.31 -2.02
N LEU A 20 28.97 -4.46 -3.16
CA LEU A 20 30.41 -4.20 -3.28
C LEU A 20 30.76 -2.75 -2.93
N GLY A 21 29.95 -1.79 -3.38
CA GLY A 21 30.17 -0.36 -3.11
C GLY A 21 30.14 0.02 -1.62
N VAL A 22 29.43 -0.76 -0.79
CA VAL A 22 29.41 -0.60 0.67
C VAL A 22 30.38 -1.57 1.40
N GLY A 23 31.24 -2.26 0.65
CA GLY A 23 32.23 -3.20 1.20
C GLY A 23 31.67 -4.55 1.64
N ALA A 24 30.42 -4.88 1.28
CA ALA A 24 29.78 -6.16 1.60
C ALA A 24 30.02 -7.18 0.47
N ASN A 25 30.24 -8.45 0.84
CA ASN A 25 30.33 -9.53 -0.15
C ASN A 25 28.93 -9.79 -0.76
N PRO A 26 28.77 -9.74 -2.09
CA PRO A 26 27.47 -9.96 -2.75
C PRO A 26 26.84 -11.31 -2.42
N LEU A 27 27.61 -12.39 -2.34
CA LEU A 27 27.09 -13.72 -2.02
C LEU A 27 26.50 -13.77 -0.61
N ASP A 28 27.19 -13.19 0.37
CA ASP A 28 26.70 -13.11 1.74
C ASP A 28 25.48 -12.19 1.85
N GLY A 29 25.47 -11.10 1.06
CA GLY A 29 24.34 -10.19 0.97
C GLY A 29 23.08 -10.90 0.46
N TRP A 30 23.17 -11.54 -0.70
CA TRP A 30 22.02 -12.27 -1.26
C TRP A 30 21.58 -13.44 -0.37
N ARG A 31 22.53 -14.19 0.19
CA ARG A 31 22.24 -15.25 1.15
C ARG A 31 21.48 -14.72 2.35
N SER A 32 21.97 -13.65 2.98
CA SER A 32 21.30 -13.02 4.13
C SER A 32 19.89 -12.51 3.78
N LEU A 33 19.71 -11.94 2.58
CA LEU A 33 18.41 -11.48 2.09
C LEU A 33 17.41 -12.64 1.99
N PHE A 34 17.80 -13.74 1.34
CA PHE A 34 16.91 -14.90 1.17
C PHE A 34 16.70 -15.67 2.47
N GLU A 35 17.71 -15.85 3.31
CA GLU A 35 17.56 -16.47 4.62
C GLU A 35 16.59 -15.68 5.51
N ARG A 36 16.65 -14.33 5.46
CA ARG A 36 15.78 -13.48 6.25
C ARG A 36 14.33 -13.49 5.77
N SER A 37 14.10 -13.55 4.46
CA SER A 37 12.75 -13.50 3.88
C SER A 37 12.12 -14.88 3.76
N LEU A 38 12.85 -15.90 3.34
CA LEU A 38 12.32 -17.22 2.98
C LEU A 38 12.88 -18.36 3.84
N GLY A 39 13.98 -18.13 4.58
CA GLY A 39 14.71 -19.17 5.31
C GLY A 39 14.05 -19.62 6.61
N SER A 40 12.94 -19.02 7.02
CA SER A 40 12.23 -19.42 8.25
C SER A 40 10.71 -19.24 8.10
N PRO A 41 9.90 -20.02 8.84
CA PRO A 41 8.44 -19.81 8.88
C PRO A 41 8.03 -18.40 9.27
N TYR A 42 8.78 -17.77 10.18
CA TYR A 42 8.56 -16.38 10.57
C TYR A 42 8.89 -15.40 9.43
N GLY A 43 10.02 -15.58 8.74
CA GLY A 43 10.38 -14.76 7.56
C GLY A 43 9.32 -14.87 6.47
N LEU A 44 8.89 -16.09 6.16
CA LEU A 44 7.84 -16.34 5.16
C LEU A 44 6.51 -15.70 5.54
N SER A 45 6.10 -15.78 6.83
CA SER A 45 4.88 -15.14 7.30
C SER A 45 4.92 -13.62 7.15
N ARG A 46 6.08 -12.98 7.39
CA ARG A 46 6.27 -11.55 7.15
C ARG A 46 6.20 -11.18 5.67
N VAL A 47 6.73 -12.04 4.80
CA VAL A 47 6.60 -11.83 3.34
C VAL A 47 5.14 -11.89 2.92
N ILE A 48 4.37 -12.85 3.42
CA ILE A 48 2.93 -12.98 3.12
C ILE A 48 2.17 -11.76 3.62
N GLU A 49 2.43 -11.32 4.84
CA GLU A 49 1.80 -10.14 5.44
C GLU A 49 2.11 -8.88 4.61
N ARG A 50 3.38 -8.61 4.29
CA ARG A 50 3.78 -7.46 3.47
C ARG A 50 3.22 -7.52 2.04
N ALA A 51 3.21 -8.70 1.44
CA ALA A 51 2.61 -8.90 0.12
C ALA A 51 1.10 -8.61 0.13
N ALA A 52 0.40 -8.92 1.22
CA ALA A 52 -1.01 -8.60 1.39
C ALA A 52 -1.24 -7.08 1.41
N VAL A 53 -0.47 -6.33 2.22
CA VAL A 53 -0.56 -4.85 2.26
C VAL A 53 -0.23 -4.25 0.89
N PHE A 54 0.84 -4.70 0.24
CA PHE A 54 1.22 -4.24 -1.09
C PHE A 54 0.18 -4.58 -2.16
N THR A 55 -0.53 -5.69 -2.01
CA THR A 55 -1.64 -6.05 -2.90
C THR A 55 -2.80 -5.05 -2.74
N ILE A 56 -3.19 -4.69 -1.52
CA ILE A 56 -4.25 -3.70 -1.28
C ILE A 56 -3.87 -2.34 -1.89
N THR A 57 -2.67 -1.85 -1.61
CA THR A 57 -2.23 -0.54 -2.12
C THR A 57 -2.05 -0.52 -3.64
N ALA A 58 -1.59 -1.63 -4.24
CA ALA A 58 -1.50 -1.76 -5.69
C ALA A 58 -2.87 -1.78 -6.37
N VAL A 59 -3.84 -2.48 -5.79
CA VAL A 59 -5.22 -2.53 -6.29
C VAL A 59 -5.89 -1.15 -6.13
N ALA A 60 -5.62 -0.44 -5.03
CA ALA A 60 -6.05 0.94 -4.82
C ALA A 60 -5.49 1.87 -5.91
N PHE A 61 -4.21 1.74 -6.26
CA PHE A 61 -3.60 2.51 -7.35
C PHE A 61 -4.18 2.14 -8.73
N LEU A 62 -4.43 0.85 -8.99
CA LEU A 62 -4.91 0.37 -10.28
C LEU A 62 -6.29 0.89 -10.65
N LEU A 63 -7.16 1.11 -9.69
CA LEU A 63 -8.54 1.53 -9.94
C LEU A 63 -8.59 2.89 -10.68
N PRO A 64 -8.00 4.00 -10.19
CA PRO A 64 -7.94 5.25 -10.92
C PRO A 64 -7.01 5.17 -12.14
N PHE A 65 -5.92 4.40 -12.09
CA PHE A 65 -4.98 4.23 -13.19
C PHE A 65 -5.66 3.67 -14.45
N LYS A 66 -6.59 2.72 -14.31
CA LYS A 66 -7.42 2.19 -15.41
C LYS A 66 -8.35 3.24 -16.02
N ALA A 67 -8.68 4.27 -15.28
CA ALA A 67 -9.44 5.43 -15.77
C ALA A 67 -8.52 6.56 -16.30
N GLY A 68 -7.22 6.35 -16.43
CA GLY A 68 -6.26 7.37 -16.89
C GLY A 68 -6.02 8.47 -15.84
N ILE A 69 -6.29 8.19 -14.55
CA ILE A 69 -6.12 9.12 -13.44
C ILE A 69 -5.00 8.61 -12.54
N TRP A 70 -4.04 9.47 -12.21
CA TRP A 70 -2.95 9.14 -11.33
C TRP A 70 -3.28 9.49 -9.87
N ASN A 71 -3.34 8.50 -9.00
CA ASN A 71 -3.48 8.69 -7.56
C ASN A 71 -2.17 8.33 -6.85
N ILE A 72 -1.31 9.32 -6.60
CA ILE A 72 -0.09 9.15 -5.80
C ILE A 72 -0.38 9.34 -4.30
N GLY A 73 -1.65 9.62 -3.96
CA GLY A 73 -2.10 9.91 -2.60
C GLY A 73 -2.38 8.70 -1.72
N ALA A 74 -2.11 7.49 -2.20
CA ALA A 74 -2.38 6.27 -1.43
C ALA A 74 -1.67 6.27 -0.06
N GLU A 75 -0.50 6.91 0.05
CA GLU A 75 0.24 7.06 1.30
C GLU A 75 -0.58 7.77 2.38
N GLY A 76 -1.09 8.96 2.06
CA GLY A 76 -1.94 9.71 2.98
C GLY A 76 -3.28 9.01 3.26
N GLN A 77 -3.83 8.32 2.26
CA GLN A 77 -5.07 7.57 2.39
C GLN A 77 -4.92 6.37 3.34
N VAL A 78 -3.78 5.67 3.31
CA VAL A 78 -3.41 4.62 4.28
C VAL A 78 -3.36 5.20 5.69
N MET A 79 -2.66 6.32 5.89
CA MET A 79 -2.52 6.96 7.18
C MET A 79 -3.86 7.43 7.74
N MET A 80 -4.71 8.06 6.91
CA MET A 80 -6.02 8.53 7.33
C MET A 80 -6.99 7.38 7.60
N GLY A 81 -6.85 6.26 6.89
CA GLY A 81 -7.57 5.02 7.19
C GLY A 81 -7.17 4.45 8.56
N ALA A 82 -5.86 4.35 8.84
CA ALA A 82 -5.37 3.91 10.14
C ALA A 82 -5.84 4.84 11.28
N LEU A 83 -5.77 6.15 11.07
CA LEU A 83 -6.22 7.16 12.02
C LEU A 83 -7.72 7.02 12.32
N ALA A 84 -8.56 6.88 11.28
CA ALA A 84 -10.01 6.70 11.44
C ALA A 84 -10.35 5.40 12.16
N GLY A 85 -9.68 4.29 11.80
CA GLY A 85 -9.85 3.00 12.49
C GLY A 85 -9.48 3.08 13.97
N TYR A 86 -8.32 3.67 14.29
CA TYR A 86 -7.90 3.87 15.67
C TYR A 86 -8.85 4.78 16.44
N SER A 87 -9.36 5.85 15.81
CA SER A 87 -10.33 6.77 16.43
C SER A 87 -11.55 6.03 16.95
N ILE A 88 -12.11 5.14 16.13
CA ILE A 88 -13.28 4.34 16.50
C ILE A 88 -12.95 3.40 17.65
N ALA A 89 -11.83 2.67 17.58
CA ALA A 89 -11.42 1.76 18.65
C ALA A 89 -11.25 2.49 19.99
N ARG A 90 -10.71 3.71 19.97
CA ARG A 90 -10.51 4.54 21.15
C ARG A 90 -11.82 5.13 21.70
N LEU A 91 -12.67 5.70 20.84
CA LEU A 91 -13.91 6.34 21.25
C LEU A 91 -14.96 5.35 21.74
N SER A 92 -14.97 4.15 21.19
CA SER A 92 -15.87 3.09 21.63
C SER A 92 -15.54 2.52 23.02
N GLY A 93 -14.38 2.85 23.59
CA GLY A 93 -13.96 2.39 24.92
C GLY A 93 -13.97 0.88 25.11
N GLY A 94 -13.89 0.11 24.00
CA GLY A 94 -14.08 -1.33 24.01
C GLY A 94 -15.57 -1.76 24.01
N PHE A 95 -16.51 -0.83 23.97
CA PHE A 95 -17.95 -1.09 24.03
C PHE A 95 -18.50 -1.95 22.87
N VAL A 96 -17.80 -1.96 21.72
CA VAL A 96 -18.28 -2.64 20.50
C VAL A 96 -17.93 -4.13 20.50
N GLY A 97 -17.15 -4.61 21.47
CA GLY A 97 -16.82 -6.04 21.61
C GLY A 97 -16.29 -6.65 20.30
N GLN A 98 -16.84 -7.79 19.89
CA GLN A 98 -16.46 -8.50 18.66
C GLN A 98 -16.79 -7.74 17.37
N ALA A 99 -17.71 -6.76 17.40
CA ALA A 99 -18.06 -5.92 16.26
C ALA A 99 -17.04 -4.78 16.00
N SER A 100 -16.05 -4.57 16.91
CA SER A 100 -15.12 -3.44 16.79
C SER A 100 -14.30 -3.49 15.51
N LEU A 101 -13.82 -4.64 15.08
CA LEU A 101 -13.10 -4.81 13.81
C LEU A 101 -13.94 -4.44 12.59
N LEU A 102 -15.22 -4.81 12.56
CA LEU A 102 -16.10 -4.46 11.44
C LEU A 102 -16.34 -2.95 11.38
N VAL A 103 -16.57 -2.31 12.52
CA VAL A 103 -16.76 -0.85 12.58
C VAL A 103 -15.47 -0.12 12.21
N MET A 104 -14.31 -0.60 12.68
CA MET A 104 -13.01 -0.08 12.29
C MET A 104 -12.74 -0.23 10.79
N LEU A 105 -13.15 -1.35 10.17
CA LEU A 105 -13.03 -1.60 8.74
C LEU A 105 -13.82 -0.55 7.95
N VAL A 106 -15.08 -0.32 8.33
CA VAL A 106 -15.91 0.72 7.71
C VAL A 106 -15.30 2.11 7.92
N ALA A 107 -14.86 2.42 9.13
CA ALA A 107 -14.24 3.71 9.45
C ALA A 107 -12.94 3.94 8.67
N SER A 108 -12.09 2.93 8.57
CA SER A 108 -10.83 3.02 7.81
C SER A 108 -11.07 3.21 6.32
N PHE A 109 -12.05 2.51 5.77
CA PHE A 109 -12.47 2.72 4.38
C PHE A 109 -12.99 4.14 4.17
N ILE A 110 -13.89 4.62 5.02
CA ILE A 110 -14.43 5.98 4.95
C ILE A 110 -13.33 7.03 5.16
N GLY A 111 -12.43 6.84 6.13
CA GLY A 111 -11.33 7.77 6.40
C GLY A 111 -10.41 7.95 5.19
N GLY A 112 -10.01 6.86 4.54
CA GLY A 112 -9.22 6.90 3.31
C GLY A 112 -10.00 7.51 2.14
N ALA A 113 -11.30 7.19 1.98
CA ALA A 113 -12.17 7.74 0.94
C ALA A 113 -12.39 9.24 1.12
N LEU A 114 -12.66 9.72 2.33
CA LEU A 114 -12.82 11.15 2.62
C LEU A 114 -11.54 11.93 2.35
N TRP A 115 -10.38 11.36 2.65
CA TRP A 115 -9.11 11.97 2.29
C TRP A 115 -8.94 12.11 0.78
N ALA A 116 -9.35 11.10 0.03
CA ALA A 116 -9.32 11.10 -1.42
C ALA A 116 -10.39 12.03 -2.06
N LEU A 117 -11.40 12.46 -1.30
CA LEU A 117 -12.42 13.40 -1.79
C LEU A 117 -11.80 14.76 -2.15
N ILE A 118 -10.80 15.21 -1.40
CA ILE A 118 -10.13 16.51 -1.66
C ILE A 118 -9.54 16.54 -3.07
N PRO A 119 -8.64 15.62 -3.46
CA PRO A 119 -8.09 15.62 -4.82
C PRO A 119 -9.15 15.30 -5.88
N ALA A 120 -10.19 14.54 -5.55
CA ALA A 120 -11.30 14.28 -6.47
C ALA A 120 -12.06 15.55 -6.83
N LEU A 121 -12.39 16.40 -5.85
CA LEU A 121 -13.05 17.68 -6.07
C LEU A 121 -12.15 18.66 -6.84
N ILE A 122 -10.85 18.68 -6.56
CA ILE A 122 -9.88 19.50 -7.32
C ILE A 122 -9.81 19.03 -8.77
N ARG A 123 -9.75 17.73 -9.02
CA ARG A 123 -9.73 17.16 -10.37
C ARG A 123 -10.97 17.52 -11.19
N LEU A 124 -12.14 17.60 -10.55
CA LEU A 124 -13.38 18.01 -11.21
C LEU A 124 -13.34 19.46 -11.71
N ARG A 125 -12.62 20.34 -11.00
CA ARG A 125 -12.51 21.77 -11.34
C ARG A 125 -11.28 22.09 -12.16
N MET A 126 -10.14 21.43 -11.85
CA MET A 126 -8.84 21.68 -12.43
C MET A 126 -8.30 20.39 -13.04
N ARG A 127 -8.36 20.26 -14.35
CA ARG A 127 -7.87 19.08 -15.05
C ARG A 127 -6.36 18.88 -14.81
N ASP A 128 -5.95 17.61 -14.71
CA ASP A 128 -4.56 17.15 -14.64
C ASP A 128 -3.74 17.70 -13.43
N LYS A 129 -4.41 18.14 -12.38
CA LYS A 129 -3.78 18.58 -11.13
C LYS A 129 -3.79 17.53 -10.02
N GLU A 130 -4.38 16.34 -10.28
CA GLU A 130 -4.50 15.28 -9.27
C GLU A 130 -3.15 14.76 -8.80
N ILE A 131 -2.15 14.65 -9.68
CA ILE A 131 -0.81 14.16 -9.33
C ILE A 131 -0.20 15.02 -8.22
N LEU A 132 -0.14 16.33 -8.46
CA LEU A 132 0.43 17.27 -7.51
C LEU A 132 -0.41 17.34 -6.23
N THR A 133 -1.74 17.38 -6.36
CA THR A 133 -2.64 17.48 -5.20
C THR A 133 -2.55 16.24 -4.32
N THR A 134 -2.57 15.04 -4.91
CA THR A 134 -2.47 13.79 -4.16
C THR A 134 -1.12 13.66 -3.47
N LEU A 135 -0.03 14.07 -4.14
CA LEU A 135 1.31 14.07 -3.56
C LEU A 135 1.42 15.04 -2.37
N MET A 136 0.92 16.29 -2.51
CA MET A 136 0.96 17.27 -1.43
C MET A 136 0.13 16.84 -0.23
N LEU A 137 -1.01 16.21 -0.45
CA LEU A 137 -1.86 15.70 0.62
C LEU A 137 -1.21 14.57 1.42
N ASN A 138 -0.23 13.84 0.88
CA ASN A 138 0.53 12.87 1.65
C ASN A 138 1.32 13.56 2.77
N TYR A 139 1.96 14.70 2.48
CA TYR A 139 2.68 15.47 3.51
C TYR A 139 1.73 16.01 4.57
N VAL A 140 0.56 16.52 4.15
CA VAL A 140 -0.46 16.97 5.10
C VAL A 140 -0.92 15.81 5.99
N ALA A 141 -1.17 14.62 5.42
CA ALA A 141 -1.57 13.43 6.16
C ALA A 141 -0.54 13.02 7.22
N ILE A 142 0.76 13.05 6.87
CA ILE A 142 1.86 12.77 7.81
C ILE A 142 1.78 13.71 9.01
N HIS A 143 1.60 15.02 8.77
CA HIS A 143 1.53 15.98 9.85
C HIS A 143 0.25 15.87 10.67
N VAL A 144 -0.90 15.58 10.05
CA VAL A 144 -2.16 15.31 10.76
C VAL A 144 -1.99 14.07 11.65
N LEU A 145 -1.46 12.98 11.12
CA LEU A 145 -1.20 11.76 11.89
C LEU A 145 -0.29 12.05 13.09
N ARG A 146 0.84 12.73 12.85
CA ARG A 146 1.80 13.11 13.91
C ARG A 146 1.16 13.98 14.98
N HIS A 147 0.29 14.91 14.62
CA HIS A 147 -0.43 15.74 15.58
C HIS A 147 -1.29 14.89 16.53
N PHE A 148 -2.05 13.95 15.98
CA PHE A 148 -2.85 13.04 16.81
C PHE A 148 -1.99 12.14 17.70
N VAL A 149 -0.92 11.55 17.17
CA VAL A 149 -0.07 10.60 17.89
C VAL A 149 0.76 11.32 18.98
N ASN A 150 1.29 12.51 18.69
CA ASN A 150 2.21 13.20 19.60
C ASN A 150 1.52 14.10 20.63
N ILE A 151 0.30 14.57 20.32
CA ILE A 151 -0.37 15.59 21.15
C ILE A 151 -1.70 15.04 21.69
N ILE A 152 -2.63 14.66 20.81
CA ILE A 152 -4.01 14.35 21.22
C ILE A 152 -4.12 12.98 21.90
N TRP A 153 -3.40 11.97 21.38
CA TRP A 153 -3.53 10.57 21.82
C TRP A 153 -2.22 9.96 22.31
N LYS A 154 -1.23 10.80 22.59
CA LYS A 154 0.04 10.34 23.14
C LYS A 154 -0.21 9.52 24.41
N ASP A 155 0.48 8.40 24.53
CA ASP A 155 0.53 7.63 25.75
C ASP A 155 1.53 8.29 26.71
N GLU A 156 1.05 8.85 27.84
CA GLU A 156 1.87 9.56 28.83
C GLU A 156 2.90 8.64 29.51
N GLY A 157 2.70 7.33 29.47
CA GLY A 157 3.64 6.33 30.00
C GLY A 157 4.90 6.16 29.15
N PHE A 158 5.00 6.79 27.98
CA PHE A 158 6.11 6.62 27.06
C PHE A 158 6.69 7.95 26.59
N THR A 159 8.03 8.01 26.48
CA THR A 159 8.74 9.16 25.92
C THR A 159 8.56 9.27 24.40
N PHE A 160 8.43 8.12 23.72
CA PHE A 160 8.26 8.07 22.26
C PHE A 160 6.83 8.46 21.83
N PRO A 161 6.67 8.96 20.59
CA PRO A 161 5.37 9.33 20.01
C PRO A 161 4.55 8.09 19.61
N ILE A 162 3.89 7.50 20.59
CA ILE A 162 3.04 6.31 20.43
C ILE A 162 1.73 6.52 21.17
N THR A 163 0.68 5.83 20.70
CA THR A 163 -0.62 5.82 21.36
C THR A 163 -0.78 4.60 22.26
N LYS A 164 -1.85 4.56 23.06
CA LYS A 164 -2.24 3.37 23.82
C LYS A 164 -2.50 2.20 22.88
N LEU A 165 -2.26 0.99 23.37
CA LEU A 165 -2.57 -0.25 22.64
C LEU A 165 -4.05 -0.32 22.30
N LEU A 166 -4.36 -0.92 21.17
CA LEU A 166 -5.72 -1.33 20.85
C LEU A 166 -6.24 -2.39 21.83
N PRO A 167 -7.53 -2.41 22.13
CA PRO A 167 -8.13 -3.50 22.85
C PRO A 167 -8.04 -4.80 22.04
N LYS A 168 -7.97 -5.95 22.72
CA LYS A 168 -7.88 -7.27 22.07
C LYS A 168 -8.98 -7.55 21.05
N SER A 169 -10.16 -7.00 21.24
CA SER A 169 -11.28 -7.09 20.29
C SER A 169 -11.07 -6.32 18.97
N ALA A 170 -10.10 -5.43 18.94
CA ALA A 170 -9.71 -4.62 17.77
C ALA A 170 -8.47 -5.16 17.06
N GLU A 171 -7.89 -6.25 17.55
CA GLU A 171 -6.77 -6.92 16.90
C GLU A 171 -7.27 -8.03 15.97
N PHE A 172 -6.60 -8.22 14.84
CA PHE A 172 -6.86 -9.38 14.00
C PHE A 172 -6.39 -10.67 14.67
N LEU A 173 -7.20 -11.71 14.59
CA LEU A 173 -6.79 -13.03 15.02
C LEU A 173 -5.57 -13.47 14.23
N ALA A 174 -4.47 -13.74 14.92
CA ALA A 174 -3.20 -14.15 14.35
C ALA A 174 -2.86 -15.61 14.69
N VAL A 175 -2.13 -16.26 13.79
CA VAL A 175 -1.55 -17.58 14.04
C VAL A 175 -0.33 -17.41 14.95
N ALA A 176 -0.31 -18.11 16.06
CA ALA A 176 0.75 -18.00 17.05
C ALA A 176 2.15 -18.14 16.45
N ARG A 177 3.07 -17.27 16.85
CA ARG A 177 4.46 -17.20 16.40
C ARG A 177 4.65 -16.86 14.90
N THR A 178 3.63 -16.29 14.25
CA THR A 178 3.70 -15.84 12.86
C THR A 178 3.07 -14.45 12.73
N GLU A 179 3.30 -13.79 11.59
CA GLU A 179 2.63 -12.54 11.22
C GLU A 179 1.37 -12.80 10.37
N ILE A 180 0.91 -14.06 10.29
CA ILE A 180 -0.30 -14.42 9.54
C ILE A 180 -1.51 -14.14 10.42
N HIS A 181 -2.40 -13.29 9.94
CA HIS A 181 -3.63 -12.92 10.62
C HIS A 181 -4.81 -12.82 9.65
N VAL A 182 -6.03 -12.86 10.17
CA VAL A 182 -7.26 -12.84 9.36
C VAL A 182 -7.36 -11.59 8.47
N GLY A 183 -6.74 -10.47 8.88
CA GLY A 183 -6.69 -9.25 8.07
C GLY A 183 -6.08 -9.42 6.68
N ILE A 184 -5.24 -10.45 6.45
CA ILE A 184 -4.71 -10.77 5.11
C ILE A 184 -5.85 -11.06 4.12
N ALA A 185 -6.99 -11.57 4.60
CA ALA A 185 -8.17 -11.77 3.75
C ALA A 185 -8.68 -10.47 3.11
N LEU A 186 -8.44 -9.30 3.72
CA LEU A 186 -8.79 -8.00 3.14
C LEU A 186 -8.10 -7.78 1.78
N SER A 187 -6.86 -8.23 1.63
CA SER A 187 -6.13 -8.12 0.37
C SER A 187 -6.76 -8.98 -0.73
N VAL A 188 -7.19 -10.19 -0.38
CA VAL A 188 -7.87 -11.09 -1.32
C VAL A 188 -9.24 -10.53 -1.69
N ILE A 189 -10.00 -10.04 -0.71
CA ILE A 189 -11.31 -9.44 -0.94
C ILE A 189 -11.17 -8.18 -1.83
N ALA A 190 -10.25 -7.27 -1.52
CA ALA A 190 -10.01 -6.08 -2.32
C ALA A 190 -9.62 -6.43 -3.77
N LEU A 191 -8.72 -7.41 -3.94
CA LEU A 191 -8.30 -7.90 -5.26
C LEU A 191 -9.48 -8.46 -6.05
N VAL A 192 -10.27 -9.34 -5.44
CA VAL A 192 -11.43 -9.99 -6.08
C VAL A 192 -12.50 -8.96 -6.42
N VAL A 193 -12.82 -8.04 -5.51
CA VAL A 193 -13.81 -6.98 -5.72
C VAL A 193 -13.41 -6.09 -6.90
N VAL A 194 -12.15 -5.62 -6.95
CA VAL A 194 -11.69 -4.77 -8.06
C VAL A 194 -11.58 -5.55 -9.36
N LEU A 195 -11.15 -6.82 -9.32
CA LEU A 195 -11.14 -7.68 -10.50
C LEU A 195 -12.55 -7.88 -11.06
N PHE A 196 -13.52 -8.17 -10.19
CA PHE A 196 -14.92 -8.33 -10.55
C PHE A 196 -15.50 -7.04 -11.13
N LEU A 197 -15.27 -5.91 -10.47
CA LEU A 197 -15.69 -4.58 -10.92
C LEU A 197 -15.16 -4.28 -12.32
N LEU A 198 -13.86 -4.45 -12.52
CA LEU A 198 -13.22 -4.12 -13.80
C LEU A 198 -13.67 -5.05 -14.93
N ARG A 199 -14.02 -6.30 -14.63
CA ARG A 199 -14.33 -7.30 -15.66
C ARG A 199 -15.83 -7.41 -16.00
N TYR A 200 -16.70 -7.32 -14.98
CA TYR A 200 -18.10 -7.70 -15.12
C TYR A 200 -19.09 -6.53 -14.96
N LEU A 201 -18.68 -5.42 -14.32
CA LEU A 201 -19.58 -4.31 -14.10
C LEU A 201 -19.48 -3.26 -15.22
N ARG A 202 -20.60 -2.58 -15.48
CA ARG A 202 -20.67 -1.43 -16.40
C ARG A 202 -19.62 -0.35 -16.03
N LEU A 203 -19.46 -0.11 -14.74
CA LEU A 203 -18.41 0.80 -14.23
C LEU A 203 -17.02 0.46 -14.76
N GLY A 204 -16.65 -0.82 -14.83
CA GLY A 204 -15.36 -1.23 -15.39
C GLY A 204 -15.21 -0.90 -16.88
N PHE A 205 -16.30 -0.95 -17.65
CA PHE A 205 -16.33 -0.46 -19.02
C PHE A 205 -16.14 1.06 -19.06
N ASP A 206 -16.92 1.80 -18.25
CA ASP A 206 -16.86 3.26 -18.18
C ASP A 206 -15.45 3.76 -17.83
N LEU A 207 -14.78 3.09 -16.86
CA LEU A 207 -13.39 3.40 -16.47
C LEU A 207 -12.41 3.22 -17.62
N ARG A 208 -12.48 2.09 -18.34
CA ARG A 208 -11.57 1.82 -19.47
C ARG A 208 -11.82 2.78 -20.62
N THR A 209 -13.08 3.12 -20.91
CA THR A 209 -13.44 4.07 -21.96
C THR A 209 -12.92 5.46 -21.61
N HIS A 210 -13.09 5.90 -20.35
CA HIS A 210 -12.54 7.16 -19.86
C HIS A 210 -11.00 7.20 -19.96
N GLY A 211 -10.33 6.13 -19.56
CA GLY A 211 -8.86 6.01 -19.60
C GLY A 211 -8.30 6.00 -21.03
N GLY A 212 -9.07 5.46 -22.00
CA GLY A 212 -8.69 5.48 -23.40
C GLY A 212 -8.87 6.88 -24.04
N SER A 213 -10.03 7.49 -23.83
CA SER A 213 -10.31 8.84 -24.34
C SER A 213 -11.51 9.46 -23.62
N VAL A 214 -11.28 10.59 -22.96
CA VAL A 214 -12.36 11.37 -22.31
C VAL A 214 -13.43 11.82 -23.32
N LYS A 215 -13.04 12.15 -24.55
CA LYS A 215 -14.01 12.51 -25.61
C LYS A 215 -14.88 11.32 -25.96
N SER A 216 -14.29 10.16 -26.21
CA SER A 216 -15.02 8.94 -26.55
C SER A 216 -15.97 8.51 -25.41
N ALA A 217 -15.53 8.61 -24.17
CA ALA A 217 -16.34 8.32 -22.99
C ALA A 217 -17.59 9.22 -22.95
N ARG A 218 -17.43 10.51 -23.24
CA ARG A 218 -18.54 11.47 -23.29
C ARG A 218 -19.55 11.13 -24.38
N TYR A 219 -19.07 10.77 -25.58
CA TYR A 219 -19.96 10.32 -26.67
C TYR A 219 -20.69 9.02 -26.34
N ALA A 220 -20.07 8.13 -25.57
CA ALA A 220 -20.70 6.90 -25.08
C ALA A 220 -21.65 7.12 -23.88
N GLY A 221 -21.92 8.38 -23.49
CA GLY A 221 -22.82 8.70 -22.38
C GLY A 221 -22.26 8.44 -20.99
N VAL A 222 -20.92 8.28 -20.87
CA VAL A 222 -20.27 8.08 -19.57
C VAL A 222 -20.21 9.39 -18.79
N SER A 223 -20.69 9.38 -17.55
CA SER A 223 -20.60 10.53 -16.65
C SER A 223 -19.17 10.69 -16.11
N ILE A 224 -18.43 11.64 -16.65
CA ILE A 224 -17.05 11.91 -16.26
C ILE A 224 -16.90 12.23 -14.75
N PRO A 225 -17.76 13.09 -14.15
CA PRO A 225 -17.68 13.35 -12.71
C PRO A 225 -17.86 12.09 -11.87
N THR A 226 -18.81 11.23 -12.24
CA THR A 226 -19.08 9.97 -11.54
C THR A 226 -17.87 9.04 -11.59
N VAL A 227 -17.19 8.94 -12.75
CA VAL A 227 -15.96 8.14 -12.90
C VAL A 227 -14.88 8.68 -11.98
N ILE A 228 -14.60 9.99 -12.02
CA ILE A 228 -13.54 10.62 -11.20
C ILE A 228 -13.80 10.39 -9.70
N LEU A 229 -15.01 10.68 -9.22
CA LEU A 229 -15.37 10.48 -7.82
C LEU A 229 -15.25 9.01 -7.41
N PHE A 230 -15.84 8.13 -8.20
CA PHE A 230 -15.85 6.70 -7.90
C PHE A 230 -14.43 6.11 -7.79
N VAL A 231 -13.55 6.42 -8.76
CA VAL A 231 -12.21 5.83 -8.75
C VAL A 231 -11.33 6.40 -7.65
N LEU A 232 -11.42 7.71 -7.36
CA LEU A 232 -10.58 8.31 -6.34
C LEU A 232 -11.06 7.96 -4.93
N LEU A 233 -12.39 8.03 -4.66
CA LEU A 233 -12.94 7.64 -3.37
C LEU A 233 -12.78 6.13 -3.13
N GLY A 234 -13.06 5.30 -4.13
CA GLY A 234 -12.86 3.86 -4.06
C GLY A 234 -11.40 3.49 -3.81
N ALA A 235 -10.46 4.13 -4.52
CA ALA A 235 -9.03 3.95 -4.28
C ALA A 235 -8.63 4.36 -2.87
N GLY A 236 -9.13 5.53 -2.41
CA GLY A 236 -8.86 6.00 -1.06
C GLY A 236 -9.39 5.07 0.02
N GLY A 237 -10.62 4.56 -0.15
CA GLY A 237 -11.21 3.59 0.76
C GLY A 237 -10.42 2.28 0.81
N ILE A 238 -10.05 1.73 -0.35
CA ILE A 238 -9.23 0.51 -0.42
C ILE A 238 -7.85 0.76 0.23
N ALA A 239 -7.18 1.89 -0.05
CA ALA A 239 -5.92 2.24 0.60
C ALA A 239 -6.08 2.39 2.12
N GLY A 240 -7.19 2.95 2.59
CA GLY A 240 -7.51 3.03 4.03
C GLY A 240 -7.60 1.67 4.72
N LEU A 241 -8.05 0.62 4.01
CA LEU A 241 -8.03 -0.75 4.54
C LEU A 241 -6.61 -1.30 4.75
N ALA A 242 -5.63 -0.89 3.92
CA ALA A 242 -4.22 -1.21 4.18
C ALA A 242 -3.74 -0.58 5.49
N GLY A 243 -4.21 0.64 5.81
CA GLY A 243 -3.97 1.29 7.10
C GLY A 243 -4.54 0.51 8.28
N LEU A 244 -5.74 -0.03 8.15
CA LEU A 244 -6.32 -0.91 9.16
C LEU A 244 -5.51 -2.21 9.31
N GLN A 245 -5.09 -2.81 8.21
CA GLN A 245 -4.30 -4.04 8.25
C GLN A 245 -2.99 -3.82 9.00
N GLU A 246 -2.29 -2.73 8.76
CA GLU A 246 -1.06 -2.39 9.49
C GLU A 246 -1.34 -2.08 10.97
N LEU A 247 -2.44 -1.40 11.28
CA LEU A 247 -2.83 -1.02 12.64
C LEU A 247 -3.20 -2.22 13.50
N SER A 248 -3.99 -3.15 12.97
CA SER A 248 -4.61 -4.25 13.74
C SER A 248 -3.88 -5.58 13.58
N GLY A 249 -2.97 -5.71 12.59
CA GLY A 249 -2.24 -6.94 12.27
C GLY A 249 -0.72 -6.80 12.30
N GLY A 250 -0.18 -5.59 12.24
CA GLY A 250 1.25 -5.29 12.03
C GLY A 250 2.14 -5.36 13.27
N GLY A 251 2.08 -6.40 14.08
CA GLY A 251 3.00 -6.65 15.20
C GLY A 251 2.59 -5.98 16.51
N ILE A 252 2.71 -4.66 16.66
CA ILE A 252 2.26 -3.95 17.89
C ILE A 252 1.00 -3.14 17.55
N PRO A 253 -0.18 -3.53 18.05
CA PRO A 253 -1.46 -2.93 17.68
C PRO A 253 -1.65 -1.56 18.34
N ARG A 254 -1.02 -0.56 17.77
CA ARG A 254 -1.11 0.85 18.16
C ARG A 254 -0.81 1.78 17.01
N LEU A 255 -1.29 3.00 17.10
CA LEU A 255 -0.95 4.03 16.15
C LEU A 255 0.43 4.61 16.52
N THR A 256 1.31 4.72 15.53
CA THR A 256 2.62 5.37 15.65
C THR A 256 2.73 6.48 14.62
N ASP A 257 3.66 7.41 14.78
CA ASP A 257 3.89 8.51 13.84
C ASP A 257 4.48 8.04 12.48
N SER A 258 4.90 6.80 12.43
CA SER A 258 5.48 6.14 11.25
C SER A 258 4.58 5.06 10.65
N ILE A 259 3.36 4.86 11.18
CA ILE A 259 2.45 3.85 10.64
C ILE A 259 2.12 4.14 9.18
N GLY A 260 2.23 3.14 8.35
CA GLY A 260 1.93 3.26 6.93
C GLY A 260 3.00 3.93 6.07
N LEU A 261 4.09 4.46 6.66
CA LEU A 261 5.17 5.12 5.91
C LEU A 261 5.76 4.23 4.82
N GLY A 262 5.63 4.70 3.56
CA GLY A 262 6.10 4.00 2.37
C GLY A 262 5.12 2.95 1.82
N LEU A 263 4.13 2.50 2.59
CA LEU A 263 3.22 1.42 2.19
C LEU A 263 2.30 1.83 1.03
N GLY A 264 1.79 3.04 1.06
CA GLY A 264 0.96 3.57 -0.02
C GLY A 264 1.72 3.74 -1.32
N TYR A 265 2.97 4.22 -1.24
CA TYR A 265 3.84 4.37 -2.40
C TYR A 265 4.18 3.02 -3.04
N MET A 266 4.28 1.94 -2.26
CA MET A 266 4.59 0.60 -2.77
C MET A 266 3.52 0.04 -3.72
N GLY A 267 2.30 0.56 -3.67
CA GLY A 267 1.25 0.18 -4.62
C GLY A 267 1.61 0.50 -6.07
N ILE A 268 2.33 1.59 -6.32
CA ILE A 268 2.70 2.05 -7.67
C ILE A 268 3.66 1.06 -8.35
N PRO A 269 4.86 0.76 -7.79
CA PRO A 269 5.80 -0.18 -8.40
C PRO A 269 5.22 -1.58 -8.56
N VAL A 270 4.45 -2.05 -7.59
CA VAL A 270 3.78 -3.36 -7.67
C VAL A 270 2.80 -3.41 -8.84
N ALA A 271 1.95 -2.39 -9.00
CA ALA A 271 1.00 -2.32 -10.10
C ALA A 271 1.70 -2.20 -11.47
N LEU A 272 2.78 -1.42 -11.56
CA LEU A 272 3.56 -1.26 -12.79
C LEU A 272 4.31 -2.55 -13.17
N LEU A 273 4.89 -3.27 -12.19
CA LEU A 273 5.52 -4.56 -12.43
C LEU A 273 4.50 -5.60 -12.89
N ALA A 274 3.29 -5.57 -12.34
CA ALA A 274 2.17 -6.39 -12.78
C ALA A 274 1.63 -6.02 -14.18
N ASN A 275 2.23 -5.02 -14.85
CA ASN A 275 1.75 -4.49 -16.14
C ASN A 275 0.30 -3.97 -16.08
N ALA A 276 -0.07 -3.39 -14.96
CA ALA A 276 -1.44 -2.97 -14.65
C ALA A 276 -2.50 -4.10 -14.83
N ASP A 277 -2.07 -5.36 -14.76
CA ASP A 277 -2.95 -6.53 -14.78
C ASP A 277 -3.25 -6.96 -13.34
N THR A 278 -4.49 -6.75 -12.92
CA THR A 278 -4.95 -7.04 -11.55
C THR A 278 -4.65 -8.48 -11.12
N LYS A 279 -4.66 -9.44 -12.04
CA LYS A 279 -4.37 -10.86 -11.74
C LYS A 279 -2.91 -11.12 -11.37
N LYS A 280 -1.99 -10.28 -11.88
CA LYS A 280 -0.54 -10.42 -11.66
C LYS A 280 -0.07 -9.64 -10.42
N VAL A 281 -0.93 -8.80 -9.85
CA VAL A 281 -0.60 -8.00 -8.66
C VAL A 281 -0.06 -8.84 -7.50
N PRO A 282 -0.68 -9.97 -7.10
CA PRO A 282 -0.15 -10.74 -5.97
C PRO A 282 1.27 -11.25 -6.19
N LEU A 283 1.60 -11.68 -7.41
CA LEU A 283 2.94 -12.14 -7.75
C LEU A 283 3.97 -11.00 -7.65
N ALA A 284 3.63 -9.83 -8.17
CA ALA A 284 4.47 -8.63 -8.06
C ALA A 284 4.62 -8.19 -6.60
N ALA A 285 3.55 -8.25 -5.81
CA ALA A 285 3.56 -7.92 -4.39
C ALA A 285 4.47 -8.85 -3.59
N VAL A 286 4.43 -10.16 -3.83
CA VAL A 286 5.35 -11.13 -3.21
C VAL A 286 6.80 -10.83 -3.57
N PHE A 287 7.09 -10.54 -4.84
CA PHE A 287 8.45 -10.19 -5.26
C PHE A 287 9.00 -8.98 -4.47
N PHE A 288 8.23 -7.90 -4.37
CA PHE A 288 8.64 -6.72 -3.60
C PHE A 288 8.69 -6.99 -2.10
N ALA A 289 7.77 -7.79 -1.57
CA ALA A 289 7.78 -8.18 -0.15
C ALA A 289 9.04 -8.96 0.22
N VAL A 290 9.51 -9.88 -0.64
CA VAL A 290 10.78 -10.60 -0.45
C VAL A 290 11.96 -9.62 -0.37
N LEU A 291 12.02 -8.63 -1.27
CA LEU A 291 13.08 -7.62 -1.25
C LEU A 291 13.02 -6.77 0.03
N VAL A 292 11.85 -6.30 0.43
CA VAL A 292 11.68 -5.43 1.60
C VAL A 292 11.98 -6.19 2.90
N VAL A 293 11.40 -7.36 3.09
CA VAL A 293 11.64 -8.18 4.30
C VAL A 293 13.09 -8.67 4.32
N GLY A 294 13.61 -9.13 3.19
CA GLY A 294 14.98 -9.63 3.06
C GLY A 294 16.04 -8.57 3.32
N SER A 295 15.80 -7.32 2.88
CA SER A 295 16.74 -6.21 3.10
C SER A 295 17.01 -5.93 4.59
N THR A 296 16.08 -6.29 5.48
CA THR A 296 16.29 -6.17 6.93
C THR A 296 17.44 -7.06 7.43
N GLY A 297 17.74 -8.16 6.72
CA GLY A 297 18.89 -9.04 7.00
C GLY A 297 20.24 -8.39 6.68
N LEU A 298 20.25 -7.52 5.66
CA LEU A 298 21.48 -6.84 5.20
C LEU A 298 22.06 -5.86 6.21
N LYS A 299 21.26 -5.38 7.16
CA LYS A 299 21.73 -4.49 8.24
C LYS A 299 22.88 -5.09 9.04
N LYS A 300 22.93 -6.42 9.18
CA LYS A 300 24.02 -7.13 9.86
C LYS A 300 25.37 -7.05 9.12
N LEU A 301 25.32 -6.77 7.82
CA LEU A 301 26.49 -6.61 6.95
C LEU A 301 26.86 -5.13 6.74
N GLY A 302 26.32 -4.20 7.55
CA GLY A 302 26.58 -2.77 7.44
C GLY A 302 25.90 -2.09 6.25
N VAL A 303 25.01 -2.78 5.54
CA VAL A 303 24.30 -2.20 4.37
C VAL A 303 23.24 -1.20 4.86
N PRO A 304 23.21 0.03 4.30
CA PRO A 304 22.23 1.05 4.67
C PRO A 304 20.78 0.59 4.49
N ALA A 305 19.89 1.13 5.33
CA ALA A 305 18.46 0.80 5.28
C ALA A 305 17.80 1.10 3.92
N GLY A 306 18.28 2.11 3.18
CA GLY A 306 17.80 2.49 1.86
C GLY A 306 18.09 1.52 0.71
N PHE A 307 18.81 0.42 0.95
CA PHE A 307 19.16 -0.54 -0.11
C PHE A 307 17.93 -1.03 -0.88
N HIS A 308 16.87 -1.41 -0.18
CA HIS A 308 15.65 -1.89 -0.84
C HIS A 308 14.97 -0.80 -1.68
N GLU A 309 14.98 0.46 -1.25
CA GLU A 309 14.39 1.59 -1.98
C GLU A 309 15.11 1.80 -3.32
N VAL A 310 16.43 1.71 -3.32
CA VAL A 310 17.25 1.77 -4.56
C VAL A 310 16.89 0.59 -5.47
N MET A 311 16.80 -0.62 -4.91
CA MET A 311 16.43 -1.82 -5.67
C MET A 311 15.03 -1.69 -6.29
N LEU A 312 14.06 -1.12 -5.55
CA LEU A 312 12.72 -0.83 -6.07
C LEU A 312 12.77 0.14 -7.26
N GLY A 313 13.57 1.21 -7.14
CA GLY A 313 13.79 2.16 -8.22
C GLY A 313 14.35 1.49 -9.49
N ILE A 314 15.36 0.61 -9.32
CA ILE A 314 15.97 -0.15 -10.42
C ILE A 314 14.96 -1.05 -11.11
N VAL A 315 14.13 -1.76 -10.35
CA VAL A 315 13.06 -2.63 -10.89
C VAL A 315 12.10 -1.81 -11.76
N ILE A 316 11.68 -0.63 -11.26
CA ILE A 316 10.75 0.24 -12.00
C ILE A 316 11.40 0.77 -13.27
N LEU A 317 12.63 1.29 -13.20
CA LEU A 317 13.34 1.83 -14.36
C LEU A 317 13.58 0.74 -15.41
N THR A 318 13.99 -0.45 -15.00
CA THR A 318 14.11 -1.60 -15.89
C THR A 318 12.78 -1.91 -16.55
N ARG A 319 11.70 -1.92 -15.79
CA ARG A 319 10.36 -2.18 -16.33
C ARG A 319 9.93 -1.12 -17.34
N LEU A 320 10.17 0.16 -17.05
CA LEU A 320 9.81 1.28 -17.94
C LEU A 320 10.59 1.25 -19.25
N ALA A 321 11.86 0.83 -19.23
CA ALA A 321 12.66 0.66 -20.44
C ALA A 321 12.06 -0.36 -21.41
N PHE A 322 11.33 -1.37 -20.89
CA PHE A 322 10.65 -2.38 -21.71
C PHE A 322 9.21 -2.03 -22.11
N LEU A 323 8.67 -0.88 -21.66
CA LEU A 323 7.34 -0.42 -22.08
C LEU A 323 7.37 0.30 -23.44
N LYS A 324 8.56 0.68 -23.94
CA LYS A 324 8.75 1.39 -25.21
C LYS A 324 9.00 0.46 -26.42
N GLY A 325 8.95 -0.81 -26.25
CA GLY A 325 8.99 -1.85 -27.27
C GLY A 325 7.69 -2.63 -27.29
#